data_fd395021a202f92c114c16a7b0b7b6b0
#
_entry.id   fd395021a202f92c114c16a7b0b7b6b0
#
_cell.length_a   1.000
_cell.length_b   1.000
_cell.length_c   1.000
_cell.angle_alpha   90.00
_cell.angle_beta   90.00
_cell.angle_gamma   90.00
#
_symmetry.space_group_name_H-M   'P 1'
#
loop_
_entity.id
_entity.type
_entity.pdbx_description
1 polymer ?
#
loop_
_entity_poly.entity_id
_entity_poly.type
_entity_poly.pdbx_seq_one_letter_code
_entity_poly.pdbx_strand_id
1 'polypeptide(L)'
;IEGLKGFDLRGKTIGVVGAGKIGLHLIKMARGFDMQVLTYDVNRNDFLADVLGFKYVSLEELLRRSDIISLHVPENKFTHHLINRQNIGLIKKGALLINTARGGIVETEALIEALDKKILSGAGLDVIEGENLIMEEKQLAYDQETAKEMMSLVKNHILLSKDNVIFTPHIAFYSEEAVERIMEVSVENFQAFIKGQPQNIVKA
;
A
#
# COMPACT_ATOMS: atom_id res chain seq x y z
N ILE A 1 -11.32 -21.62 18.61
CA ILE A 1 -10.22 -21.13 17.74
C ILE A 1 -10.75 -20.84 16.32
N GLU A 2 -12.06 -20.69 16.16
CA GLU A 2 -12.65 -20.30 14.87
C GLU A 2 -12.16 -18.89 14.49
N GLY A 3 -11.79 -18.70 13.22
CA GLY A 3 -11.29 -17.42 12.70
C GLY A 3 -9.78 -17.17 12.82
N LEU A 4 -9.04 -17.98 13.58
CA LEU A 4 -7.59 -17.80 13.74
C LEU A 4 -6.74 -18.73 12.84
N LYS A 5 -7.37 -19.51 11.95
CA LYS A 5 -6.66 -20.38 11.02
C LYS A 5 -6.04 -19.56 9.90
N GLY A 6 -4.71 -19.48 9.89
CA GLY A 6 -3.92 -18.88 8.82
C GLY A 6 -3.50 -19.86 7.73
N PHE A 7 -2.56 -19.43 6.90
CA PHE A 7 -1.92 -20.25 5.86
C PHE A 7 -0.41 -20.02 5.86
N ASP A 8 0.36 -21.00 5.37
CA ASP A 8 1.80 -20.88 5.22
C ASP A 8 2.17 -19.96 4.06
N LEU A 9 3.20 -19.14 4.26
CA LEU A 9 3.74 -18.27 3.19
C LEU A 9 4.55 -19.07 2.17
N ARG A 10 5.18 -20.17 2.59
CA ARG A 10 6.01 -21.01 1.74
C ARG A 10 5.26 -21.49 0.50
N GLY A 11 5.86 -21.29 -0.66
CA GLY A 11 5.27 -21.66 -1.95
C GLY A 11 4.12 -20.77 -2.45
N LYS A 12 3.67 -19.79 -1.65
CA LYS A 12 2.70 -18.79 -2.10
C LYS A 12 3.35 -17.75 -3.01
N THR A 13 2.54 -17.11 -3.81
CA THR A 13 2.98 -16.02 -4.69
C THR A 13 2.62 -14.67 -4.06
N ILE A 14 3.62 -13.81 -3.90
CA ILE A 14 3.40 -12.40 -3.58
C ILE A 14 3.62 -11.53 -4.82
N GLY A 15 2.66 -10.65 -5.09
CA GLY A 15 2.75 -9.62 -6.11
C GLY A 15 3.15 -8.29 -5.46
N VAL A 16 4.31 -7.77 -5.85
CA VAL A 16 4.82 -6.49 -5.33
C VAL A 16 4.63 -5.42 -6.41
N VAL A 17 3.79 -4.46 -6.14
CA VAL A 17 3.54 -3.31 -7.02
C VAL A 17 4.45 -2.17 -6.61
N GLY A 18 5.53 -1.96 -7.39
CA GLY A 18 6.60 -1.01 -7.11
C GLY A 18 7.85 -1.68 -6.55
N ALA A 19 8.96 -1.68 -7.33
CA ALA A 19 10.28 -2.19 -6.95
C ALA A 19 11.22 -1.06 -6.50
N GLY A 20 10.69 -0.05 -5.83
CA GLY A 20 11.47 0.98 -5.14
C GLY A 20 12.18 0.45 -3.90
N LYS A 21 12.80 1.34 -3.11
CA LYS A 21 13.57 0.94 -1.92
C LYS A 21 12.77 0.03 -0.98
N ILE A 22 11.51 0.36 -0.67
CA ILE A 22 10.65 -0.42 0.24
C ILE A 22 10.25 -1.75 -0.41
N GLY A 23 9.79 -1.73 -1.67
CA GLY A 23 9.40 -2.95 -2.38
C GLY A 23 10.54 -3.96 -2.51
N LEU A 24 11.79 -3.52 -2.79
CA LEU A 24 12.94 -4.40 -2.84
C LEU A 24 13.27 -5.05 -1.48
N HIS A 25 13.08 -4.32 -0.37
CA HIS A 25 13.22 -4.92 0.96
C HIS A 25 12.15 -5.99 1.23
N LEU A 26 10.89 -5.72 0.85
CA LEU A 26 9.82 -6.73 0.96
C LEU A 26 10.12 -7.96 0.09
N ILE A 27 10.57 -7.77 -1.16
CA ILE A 27 10.98 -8.87 -2.06
C ILE A 27 12.03 -9.76 -1.39
N LYS A 28 13.06 -9.14 -0.82
CA LYS A 28 14.12 -9.87 -0.10
C LYS A 28 13.55 -10.68 1.08
N MET A 29 12.67 -10.09 1.88
CA MET A 29 12.03 -10.80 3.01
C MET A 29 11.12 -11.93 2.53
N ALA A 30 10.30 -11.70 1.50
CA ALA A 30 9.41 -12.71 0.92
C ALA A 30 10.18 -13.91 0.36
N ARG A 31 11.32 -13.68 -0.28
CA ARG A 31 12.22 -14.75 -0.72
C ARG A 31 12.76 -15.57 0.44
N GLY A 32 13.05 -14.93 1.59
CA GLY A 32 13.46 -15.62 2.82
C GLY A 32 12.38 -16.57 3.39
N PHE A 33 11.11 -16.32 3.05
CA PHE A 33 9.98 -17.22 3.37
C PHE A 33 9.67 -18.25 2.28
N ASP A 34 10.56 -18.45 1.30
CA ASP A 34 10.36 -19.35 0.14
C ASP A 34 9.11 -19.01 -0.70
N MET A 35 8.72 -17.73 -0.75
CA MET A 35 7.65 -17.26 -1.61
C MET A 35 8.12 -17.11 -3.07
N GLN A 36 7.20 -17.29 -4.01
CA GLN A 36 7.36 -16.82 -5.38
C GLN A 36 7.07 -15.32 -5.43
N VAL A 37 7.92 -14.52 -6.07
CA VAL A 37 7.75 -13.08 -6.14
C VAL A 37 7.54 -12.63 -7.58
N LEU A 38 6.39 -12.00 -7.83
CA LEU A 38 6.05 -11.28 -9.06
C LEU A 38 6.08 -9.78 -8.77
N THR A 39 6.59 -9.00 -9.71
CA THR A 39 6.73 -7.55 -9.51
C THR A 39 6.23 -6.79 -10.73
N TYR A 40 5.49 -5.74 -10.49
CA TYR A 40 5.14 -4.73 -11.50
C TYR A 40 5.83 -3.41 -11.16
N ASP A 41 6.59 -2.87 -12.08
CA ASP A 41 7.18 -1.54 -12.02
C ASP A 41 7.35 -1.00 -13.45
N VAL A 42 7.24 0.32 -13.60
CA VAL A 42 7.51 1.02 -14.86
C VAL A 42 9.01 1.12 -15.12
N ASN A 43 9.82 1.16 -14.04
CA ASN A 43 11.29 1.17 -14.10
C ASN A 43 11.81 -0.22 -13.76
N ARG A 44 12.20 -0.98 -14.77
CA ARG A 44 12.71 -2.35 -14.59
C ARG A 44 14.21 -2.36 -14.42
N ASN A 45 14.68 -3.23 -13.54
CA ASN A 45 16.09 -3.55 -13.37
C ASN A 45 16.25 -5.08 -13.35
N ASP A 46 16.54 -5.65 -14.51
CA ASP A 46 16.63 -7.11 -14.70
C ASP A 46 17.78 -7.72 -13.90
N PHE A 47 18.87 -6.99 -13.68
CA PHE A 47 19.96 -7.44 -12.81
C PHE A 47 19.50 -7.63 -11.37
N LEU A 48 18.76 -6.66 -10.81
CA LEU A 48 18.19 -6.82 -9.46
C LEU A 48 17.15 -7.94 -9.40
N ALA A 49 16.38 -8.13 -10.47
CA ALA A 49 15.41 -9.21 -10.55
C ALA A 49 16.08 -10.59 -10.48
N ASP A 50 17.17 -10.76 -11.20
CA ASP A 50 17.97 -11.99 -11.18
C ASP A 50 18.61 -12.21 -9.80
N VAL A 51 19.31 -11.21 -9.25
CA VAL A 51 20.01 -11.30 -7.95
C VAL A 51 19.05 -11.58 -6.79
N LEU A 52 17.87 -10.94 -6.78
CA LEU A 52 16.88 -11.11 -5.71
C LEU A 52 15.89 -12.25 -5.98
N GLY A 53 15.91 -12.84 -7.17
CA GLY A 53 15.10 -14.00 -7.52
C GLY A 53 13.62 -13.67 -7.69
N PHE A 54 13.26 -12.55 -8.31
CA PHE A 54 11.87 -12.20 -8.65
C PHE A 54 11.68 -12.04 -10.17
N LYS A 55 10.43 -11.93 -10.60
CA LYS A 55 10.09 -11.74 -12.02
C LYS A 55 9.25 -10.50 -12.23
N TYR A 56 9.64 -9.66 -13.20
CA TYR A 56 8.76 -8.59 -13.69
C TYR A 56 7.66 -9.17 -14.59
N VAL A 57 6.42 -8.74 -14.33
CA VAL A 57 5.23 -9.12 -15.09
C VAL A 57 4.36 -7.89 -15.36
N SER A 58 3.29 -8.02 -16.14
CA SER A 58 2.26 -6.99 -16.25
C SER A 58 1.45 -6.89 -14.95
N LEU A 59 0.79 -5.73 -14.71
CA LEU A 59 -0.09 -5.59 -13.56
C LEU A 59 -1.19 -6.65 -13.55
N GLU A 60 -1.82 -6.90 -14.71
CA GLU A 60 -2.88 -7.90 -14.83
C GLU A 60 -2.40 -9.30 -14.48
N GLU A 61 -1.22 -9.70 -14.95
CA GLU A 61 -0.63 -10.99 -14.62
C GLU A 61 -0.34 -11.09 -13.12
N LEU A 62 0.20 -10.03 -12.52
CA LEU A 62 0.44 -9.95 -11.08
C LEU A 62 -0.86 -10.17 -10.31
N LEU A 63 -1.93 -9.44 -10.66
CA LEU A 63 -3.24 -9.55 -9.99
C LEU A 63 -3.81 -10.97 -10.07
N ARG A 64 -3.72 -11.62 -11.24
CA ARG A 64 -4.27 -12.98 -11.46
C ARG A 64 -3.53 -14.07 -10.70
N ARG A 65 -2.24 -13.89 -10.44
CA ARG A 65 -1.37 -14.97 -9.93
C ARG A 65 -1.01 -14.85 -8.47
N SER A 66 -1.20 -13.67 -7.87
CA SER A 66 -0.75 -13.41 -6.50
C SER A 66 -1.74 -13.89 -5.45
N ASP A 67 -1.25 -14.60 -4.44
CA ASP A 67 -1.98 -14.92 -3.22
C ASP A 67 -2.01 -13.73 -2.26
N ILE A 68 -0.96 -12.88 -2.31
CA ILE A 68 -0.83 -11.64 -1.56
C ILE A 68 -0.39 -10.55 -2.54
N ILE A 69 -1.02 -9.38 -2.49
CA ILE A 69 -0.64 -8.21 -3.28
C ILE A 69 -0.23 -7.12 -2.31
N SER A 70 0.96 -6.53 -2.52
CA SER A 70 1.48 -5.45 -1.68
C SER A 70 1.88 -4.25 -2.53
N LEU A 71 1.41 -3.05 -2.12
CA LEU A 71 1.54 -1.82 -2.88
C LEU A 71 2.67 -0.95 -2.30
N HIS A 72 3.61 -0.54 -3.17
CA HIS A 72 4.80 0.26 -2.81
C HIS A 72 5.13 1.34 -3.85
N VAL A 73 4.12 1.85 -4.55
CA VAL A 73 4.24 2.97 -5.50
C VAL A 73 3.84 4.29 -4.82
N PRO A 74 4.41 5.44 -5.22
CA PRO A 74 3.91 6.74 -4.81
C PRO A 74 2.54 7.01 -5.44
N GLU A 75 1.69 7.80 -4.80
CA GLU A 75 0.46 8.29 -5.43
C GLU A 75 0.79 9.47 -6.35
N ASN A 76 0.37 9.37 -7.59
CA ASN A 76 0.45 10.41 -8.60
C ASN A 76 -0.62 10.16 -9.68
N LYS A 77 -0.69 10.99 -10.73
CA LYS A 77 -1.70 10.87 -11.79
C LYS A 77 -1.73 9.52 -12.52
N PHE A 78 -0.66 8.72 -12.47
CA PHE A 78 -0.57 7.41 -13.13
C PHE A 78 -0.87 6.24 -12.17
N THR A 79 -0.80 6.48 -10.87
CA THR A 79 -0.98 5.46 -9.84
C THR A 79 -2.23 5.70 -8.99
N HIS A 80 -2.89 6.86 -9.15
CA HIS A 80 -4.20 7.11 -8.56
C HIS A 80 -5.21 6.11 -9.12
N HIS A 81 -5.90 5.40 -8.22
CA HIS A 81 -6.80 4.29 -8.55
C HIS A 81 -6.15 3.25 -9.47
N LEU A 82 -4.88 2.94 -9.25
CA LEU A 82 -4.18 1.87 -9.99
C LEU A 82 -4.90 0.53 -9.84
N ILE A 83 -5.45 0.26 -8.65
CA ILE A 83 -6.38 -0.82 -8.38
C ILE A 83 -7.79 -0.21 -8.30
N ASN A 84 -8.66 -0.60 -9.23
CA ASN A 84 -9.96 0.01 -9.45
C ASN A 84 -11.01 -1.02 -9.89
N ARG A 85 -12.25 -0.59 -10.13
CA ARG A 85 -13.36 -1.46 -10.57
C ARG A 85 -13.10 -2.23 -11.85
N GLN A 86 -12.23 -1.73 -12.74
CA GLN A 86 -11.96 -2.39 -14.03
C GLN A 86 -11.01 -3.59 -13.87
N ASN A 87 -10.12 -3.56 -12.88
CA ASN A 87 -9.07 -4.57 -12.74
C ASN A 87 -9.12 -5.36 -11.42
N ILE A 88 -9.82 -4.89 -10.39
CA ILE A 88 -9.90 -5.59 -9.10
C ILE A 88 -10.54 -7.00 -9.24
N GLY A 89 -11.43 -7.18 -10.21
CA GLY A 89 -12.01 -8.48 -10.55
C GLY A 89 -11.03 -9.49 -11.15
N LEU A 90 -9.83 -9.04 -11.58
CA LEU A 90 -8.75 -9.91 -12.05
C LEU A 90 -7.99 -10.58 -10.91
N ILE A 91 -8.14 -10.08 -9.70
CA ILE A 91 -7.42 -10.58 -8.53
C ILE A 91 -7.79 -12.04 -8.30
N LYS A 92 -6.77 -12.85 -7.99
CA LYS A 92 -6.94 -14.27 -7.63
C LYS A 92 -7.92 -14.38 -6.46
N LYS A 93 -8.94 -15.18 -6.62
CA LYS A 93 -9.96 -15.36 -5.58
C LYS A 93 -9.33 -15.84 -4.27
N GLY A 94 -9.65 -15.14 -3.19
CA GLY A 94 -9.13 -15.42 -1.86
C GLY A 94 -7.77 -14.77 -1.57
N ALA A 95 -7.25 -13.91 -2.45
CA ALA A 95 -6.02 -13.18 -2.20
C ALA A 95 -6.18 -12.14 -1.07
N LEU A 96 -5.05 -11.72 -0.51
CA LEU A 96 -4.93 -10.60 0.43
C LEU A 96 -4.38 -9.36 -0.29
N LEU A 97 -4.90 -8.18 0.06
CA LEU A 97 -4.36 -6.90 -0.39
C LEU A 97 -3.74 -6.15 0.80
N ILE A 98 -2.49 -5.71 0.63
CA ILE A 98 -1.76 -4.92 1.64
C ILE A 98 -1.42 -3.56 1.04
N ASN A 99 -1.84 -2.49 1.69
CA ASN A 99 -1.51 -1.12 1.29
C ASN A 99 -0.89 -0.35 2.46
N THR A 100 0.43 -0.17 2.39
CA THR A 100 1.20 0.70 3.29
C THR A 100 1.85 1.86 2.53
N ALA A 101 1.33 2.20 1.34
CA ALA A 101 1.87 3.23 0.48
C ALA A 101 1.06 4.53 0.55
N ARG A 102 -0.08 4.60 -0.17
CA ARG A 102 -1.01 5.75 -0.17
C ARG A 102 -2.44 5.25 -0.42
N GLY A 103 -3.41 5.89 0.22
CA GLY A 103 -4.82 5.49 0.14
C GLY A 103 -5.40 5.54 -1.27
N GLY A 104 -5.18 6.63 -1.98
CA GLY A 104 -5.72 6.84 -3.32
C GLY A 104 -5.16 5.93 -4.43
N ILE A 105 -4.24 5.00 -4.11
CA ILE A 105 -3.80 3.96 -5.07
C ILE A 105 -4.90 2.93 -5.31
N VAL A 106 -5.79 2.74 -4.34
CA VAL A 106 -6.89 1.77 -4.41
C VAL A 106 -8.22 2.52 -4.35
N GLU A 107 -9.07 2.34 -5.35
CA GLU A 107 -10.44 2.86 -5.34
C GLU A 107 -11.22 2.19 -4.21
N THR A 108 -11.67 2.99 -3.23
CA THR A 108 -12.29 2.48 -1.99
C THR A 108 -13.53 1.65 -2.25
N GLU A 109 -14.41 2.08 -3.17
CA GLU A 109 -15.61 1.32 -3.53
C GLU A 109 -15.31 -0.03 -4.18
N ALA A 110 -14.27 -0.07 -5.04
CA ALA A 110 -13.83 -1.31 -5.66
C ALA A 110 -13.31 -2.30 -4.61
N LEU A 111 -12.57 -1.80 -3.62
CA LEU A 111 -12.05 -2.60 -2.51
C LEU A 111 -13.20 -3.18 -1.66
N ILE A 112 -14.17 -2.35 -1.27
CA ILE A 112 -15.35 -2.78 -0.51
C ILE A 112 -16.08 -3.90 -1.28
N GLU A 113 -16.34 -3.69 -2.57
CA GLU A 113 -17.04 -4.66 -3.42
C GLU A 113 -16.27 -5.98 -3.54
N ALA A 114 -14.94 -5.92 -3.68
CA ALA A 114 -14.09 -7.12 -3.78
C ALA A 114 -14.07 -7.94 -2.48
N LEU A 115 -14.09 -7.28 -1.32
CA LEU A 115 -14.21 -7.93 -0.01
C LEU A 115 -15.59 -8.58 0.16
N ASP A 116 -16.67 -7.90 -0.20
CA ASP A 116 -18.04 -8.41 -0.11
C ASP A 116 -18.28 -9.61 -1.03
N LYS A 117 -17.74 -9.57 -2.24
CA LYS A 117 -17.80 -10.68 -3.22
C LYS A 117 -16.80 -11.80 -2.90
N LYS A 118 -16.01 -11.68 -1.83
CA LYS A 118 -14.96 -12.64 -1.47
C LYS A 118 -13.96 -12.90 -2.60
N ILE A 119 -13.71 -11.90 -3.45
CA ILE A 119 -12.57 -11.86 -4.37
C ILE A 119 -11.31 -11.72 -3.53
N LEU A 120 -11.29 -10.74 -2.63
CA LEU A 120 -10.31 -10.63 -1.57
C LEU A 120 -10.79 -11.36 -0.32
N SER A 121 -9.92 -12.13 0.32
CA SER A 121 -10.19 -12.75 1.62
C SER A 121 -10.02 -11.76 2.76
N GLY A 122 -9.23 -10.70 2.56
CA GLY A 122 -9.02 -9.64 3.52
C GLY A 122 -8.11 -8.54 2.98
N ALA A 123 -7.99 -7.45 3.73
CA ALA A 123 -7.08 -6.35 3.44
C ALA A 123 -6.35 -5.88 4.71
N GLY A 124 -5.06 -5.55 4.56
CA GLY A 124 -4.25 -4.84 5.56
C GLY A 124 -3.95 -3.43 5.04
N LEU A 125 -4.44 -2.42 5.71
CA LEU A 125 -4.42 -1.04 5.28
C LEU A 125 -3.76 -0.18 6.36
N ASP A 126 -2.64 0.45 6.02
CA ASP A 126 -2.04 1.48 6.88
C ASP A 126 -2.48 2.88 6.43
N VAL A 127 -3.07 2.96 5.25
CA VAL A 127 -3.56 4.18 4.60
C VAL A 127 -4.91 3.90 3.91
N ILE A 128 -5.77 4.90 3.87
CA ILE A 128 -7.05 4.87 3.16
C ILE A 128 -7.28 6.16 2.38
N GLU A 129 -8.09 6.11 1.35
CA GLU A 129 -8.42 7.27 0.54
C GLU A 129 -9.13 8.33 1.38
N GLY A 130 -8.66 9.58 1.31
CA GLY A 130 -9.22 10.67 2.12
C GLY A 130 -8.92 10.58 3.62
N GLU A 131 -7.83 9.92 4.04
CA GLU A 131 -7.45 9.76 5.45
C GLU A 131 -7.36 11.10 6.21
N ASN A 132 -6.99 12.20 5.53
CA ASN A 132 -6.93 13.53 6.14
C ASN A 132 -8.30 13.98 6.69
N LEU A 133 -9.39 13.57 6.04
CA LEU A 133 -10.74 13.91 6.44
C LEU A 133 -11.15 13.26 7.77
N ILE A 134 -10.61 12.09 8.08
CA ILE A 134 -10.88 11.37 9.34
C ILE A 134 -10.20 12.07 10.52
N MET A 135 -9.03 12.65 10.30
CA MET A 135 -8.30 13.42 11.33
C MET A 135 -8.96 14.78 11.62
N GLU A 136 -9.71 15.32 10.67
CA GLU A 136 -10.33 16.66 10.71
C GLU A 136 -11.84 16.64 10.97
N GLU A 137 -12.45 15.51 11.33
CA GLU A 137 -13.91 15.33 11.55
C GLU A 137 -14.58 16.45 12.37
N LYS A 138 -13.83 17.15 13.21
CA LYS A 138 -14.35 18.26 14.04
C LYS A 138 -14.52 19.59 13.28
N GLN A 139 -13.93 19.76 12.10
CA GLN A 139 -14.02 21.00 11.31
C GLN A 139 -15.01 20.94 10.15
N LEU A 140 -15.40 19.75 9.70
CA LEU A 140 -16.24 19.55 8.49
C LEU A 140 -17.72 19.96 8.64
N ALA A 141 -18.15 20.42 9.81
CA ALA A 141 -19.57 20.70 10.07
C ALA A 141 -20.15 21.93 9.37
N TYR A 142 -19.36 22.71 8.61
CA TYR A 142 -19.78 24.06 8.20
C TYR A 142 -19.65 24.46 6.73
N ASP A 143 -19.16 23.63 5.78
CA ASP A 143 -18.97 24.05 4.39
C ASP A 143 -19.57 23.10 3.33
N GLN A 144 -19.91 23.63 2.15
CA GLN A 144 -20.62 22.93 1.07
C GLN A 144 -19.79 21.91 0.24
N GLU A 145 -18.49 21.79 0.43
CA GLU A 145 -17.68 20.66 -0.05
C GLU A 145 -18.06 19.34 0.63
N THR A 146 -18.85 19.44 1.65
CA THR A 146 -19.26 18.47 2.67
C THR A 146 -19.87 17.17 2.13
N ALA A 147 -20.59 17.17 1.00
CA ALA A 147 -21.29 15.95 0.55
C ALA A 147 -20.32 14.89 -0.01
N LYS A 148 -19.28 15.30 -0.72
CA LYS A 148 -18.27 14.36 -1.28
C LYS A 148 -17.36 13.83 -0.18
N GLU A 149 -17.01 14.69 0.77
CA GLU A 149 -16.21 14.35 1.94
C GLU A 149 -17.00 13.44 2.88
N MET A 150 -18.26 13.74 3.18
CA MET A 150 -19.14 12.86 3.95
C MET A 150 -19.30 11.49 3.28
N MET A 151 -19.41 11.43 1.96
CA MET A 151 -19.49 10.16 1.25
C MET A 151 -18.18 9.36 1.40
N SER A 152 -17.03 10.02 1.37
CA SER A 152 -15.73 9.38 1.62
C SER A 152 -15.64 8.82 3.06
N LEU A 153 -16.04 9.61 4.05
CA LEU A 153 -16.10 9.17 5.46
C LEU A 153 -17.01 7.96 5.65
N VAL A 154 -18.20 7.97 5.04
CA VAL A 154 -19.13 6.83 5.12
C VAL A 154 -18.50 5.57 4.50
N LYS A 155 -17.84 5.67 3.34
CA LYS A 155 -17.16 4.54 2.70
C LYS A 155 -16.05 3.99 3.56
N ASN A 156 -15.22 4.89 4.12
CA ASN A 156 -14.14 4.50 5.02
C ASN A 156 -14.69 3.82 6.28
N HIS A 157 -15.78 4.33 6.85
CA HIS A 157 -16.42 3.67 7.98
C HIS A 157 -16.93 2.26 7.64
N ILE A 158 -17.58 2.09 6.47
CA ILE A 158 -18.00 0.77 5.96
C ILE A 158 -16.79 -0.16 5.79
N LEU A 159 -15.70 0.34 5.19
CA LEU A 159 -14.48 -0.44 4.96
C LEU A 159 -13.86 -0.90 6.28
N LEU A 160 -13.71 0.02 7.24
CA LEU A 160 -13.07 -0.23 8.52
C LEU A 160 -13.91 -1.08 9.48
N SER A 161 -15.23 -1.17 9.26
CA SER A 161 -16.12 -2.03 10.05
C SER A 161 -16.10 -3.50 9.65
N LYS A 162 -15.37 -3.87 8.58
CA LYS A 162 -15.31 -5.25 8.10
C LYS A 162 -14.36 -6.10 8.95
N ASP A 163 -14.78 -7.28 9.36
CA ASP A 163 -13.99 -8.23 10.17
C ASP A 163 -12.72 -8.74 9.46
N ASN A 164 -12.71 -8.66 8.13
CA ASN A 164 -11.57 -9.07 7.30
C ASN A 164 -10.68 -7.91 6.84
N VAL A 165 -10.78 -6.76 7.50
CA VAL A 165 -9.93 -5.59 7.29
C VAL A 165 -9.15 -5.29 8.56
N ILE A 166 -7.83 -5.20 8.43
CA ILE A 166 -6.94 -4.71 9.49
C ILE A 166 -6.51 -3.31 9.06
N PHE A 167 -6.74 -2.35 9.93
CA PHE A 167 -6.32 -0.96 9.72
C PHE A 167 -5.35 -0.50 10.79
N THR A 168 -4.32 0.21 10.36
CA THR A 168 -3.40 0.96 11.23
C THR A 168 -3.32 2.41 10.73
N PRO A 169 -3.27 3.42 11.63
CA PRO A 169 -3.43 4.83 11.25
C PRO A 169 -2.10 5.44 10.77
N HIS A 170 -1.64 5.03 9.58
CA HIS A 170 -0.42 5.51 8.91
C HIS A 170 0.83 5.40 9.80
N ILE A 171 0.99 4.27 10.45
CA ILE A 171 2.08 4.00 11.41
C ILE A 171 3.01 2.85 11.00
N ALA A 172 2.97 2.40 9.75
CA ALA A 172 3.84 1.32 9.27
C ALA A 172 5.34 1.63 9.41
N PHE A 173 5.71 2.90 9.52
CA PHE A 173 7.09 3.35 9.75
C PHE A 173 7.44 3.48 11.25
N TYR A 174 6.47 3.43 12.17
CA TYR A 174 6.58 3.92 13.54
C TYR A 174 7.28 2.90 14.45
N SER A 175 8.60 2.80 14.35
CA SER A 175 9.48 2.14 15.33
C SER A 175 10.42 3.17 15.95
N GLU A 176 10.98 2.89 17.12
CA GLU A 176 11.93 3.79 17.82
C GLU A 176 13.07 4.17 16.88
N GLU A 177 13.70 3.18 16.23
CA GLU A 177 14.84 3.42 15.35
C GLU A 177 14.46 4.17 14.06
N ALA A 178 13.25 3.99 13.55
CA ALA A 178 12.79 4.72 12.37
C ALA A 178 12.52 6.19 12.71
N VAL A 179 11.89 6.47 13.85
CA VAL A 179 11.65 7.83 14.33
C VAL A 179 12.96 8.54 14.61
N GLU A 180 13.92 7.88 15.29
CA GLU A 180 15.25 8.42 15.54
C GLU A 180 15.96 8.82 14.25
N ARG A 181 16.00 7.93 13.25
CA ARG A 181 16.60 8.23 11.93
C ARG A 181 15.90 9.39 11.22
N ILE A 182 14.58 9.50 11.31
CA ILE A 182 13.83 10.62 10.72
C ILE A 182 14.25 11.94 11.38
N MET A 183 14.37 11.95 12.71
CA MET A 183 14.79 13.14 13.45
C MET A 183 16.24 13.51 13.11
N GLU A 184 17.18 12.56 13.11
CA GLU A 184 18.57 12.79 12.75
C GLU A 184 18.70 13.40 11.35
N VAL A 185 18.10 12.76 10.32
CA VAL A 185 18.13 13.27 8.94
C VAL A 185 17.49 14.64 8.82
N SER A 186 16.43 14.92 9.58
CA SER A 186 15.77 16.24 9.59
C SER A 186 16.70 17.31 10.15
N VAL A 187 17.41 17.03 11.24
CA VAL A 187 18.41 17.94 11.84
C VAL A 187 19.58 18.17 10.87
N GLU A 188 20.09 17.10 10.26
CA GLU A 188 21.16 17.20 9.27
C GLU A 188 20.76 18.06 8.05
N ASN A 189 19.54 17.85 7.52
CA ASN A 189 19.01 18.64 6.40
C ASN A 189 18.91 20.14 6.78
N PHE A 190 18.42 20.43 7.99
CA PHE A 190 18.32 21.81 8.47
C PHE A 190 19.70 22.45 8.63
N GLN A 191 20.67 21.74 9.20
CA GLN A 191 22.05 22.22 9.33
C GLN A 191 22.71 22.47 7.97
N ALA A 192 22.50 21.58 7.00
CA ALA A 192 23.01 21.71 5.65
C ALA A 192 22.40 22.92 4.93
N PHE A 193 21.09 23.15 5.11
CA PHE A 193 20.41 24.33 4.59
C PHE A 193 20.99 25.64 5.14
N ILE A 194 21.20 25.75 6.44
CA ILE A 194 21.80 26.94 7.06
C ILE A 194 23.23 27.20 6.52
N LYS A 195 24.00 26.14 6.26
CA LYS A 195 25.36 26.25 5.69
C LYS A 195 25.36 26.57 4.20
N GLY A 196 24.21 26.76 3.55
CA GLY A 196 24.11 27.01 2.10
C GLY A 196 24.42 25.77 1.24
N GLN A 197 24.40 24.57 1.82
CA GLN A 197 24.65 23.29 1.15
C GLN A 197 23.46 22.33 1.34
N PRO A 198 22.28 22.68 0.83
CA PRO A 198 21.09 21.87 1.05
C PRO A 198 21.25 20.46 0.47
N GLN A 199 20.83 19.45 1.22
CA GLN A 199 20.83 18.04 0.84
C GLN A 199 19.41 17.47 0.85
N ASN A 200 19.22 16.29 0.24
CA ASN A 200 17.93 15.60 0.14
C ASN A 200 16.80 16.47 -0.45
N ILE A 201 17.13 17.31 -1.42
CA ILE A 201 16.20 18.26 -2.05
C ILE A 201 15.15 17.45 -2.83
N VAL A 202 13.87 17.71 -2.53
CA VAL A 202 12.75 17.20 -3.33
C VAL A 202 12.70 18.00 -4.63
N LYS A 203 12.87 17.33 -5.77
CA LYS A 203 12.67 17.95 -7.08
C LYS A 203 11.17 17.95 -7.38
N ALA A 204 10.62 19.14 -7.63
CA ALA A 204 9.23 19.31 -8.06
C ALA A 204 8.99 18.72 -9.45
#